data_42ebd87243aa0363397754a562b4d813
#
_entry.id   42ebd87243aa0363397754a562b4d813
#
_cell.length_a   1.000
_cell.length_b   1.000
_cell.length_c   1.000
_cell.angle_alpha   90.00
_cell.angle_beta   90.00
_cell.angle_gamma   90.00
#
_symmetry.space_group_name_H-M   'P 1'
#
loop_
_entity.id
_entity.type
_entity.pdbx_description
1 polymer ?
#
loop_
_entity_poly.entity_id
_entity_poly.type
_entity_poly.pdbx_seq_one_letter_code
_entity_poly.pdbx_strand_id
1 'polypeptide(L)'
;MRKEYNQGTLVISESVIDFIVDVAVKETEGVELIVAPVKHTLRKIVGIRKRNKSQYEDGIEETGLSLRVEVAIDFGEIIPITCFMLQERIKNDVERMTGLKVEEVNVIVNRLILPVEEGIEND
;
A
#
# COMPACT_ATOMS: atom_id res chain seq x y z
N MET A 1 -1.51 -13.89 4.49
CA MET A 1 -0.17 -14.39 4.53
C MET A 1 0.04 -15.27 5.68
N ARG A 2 0.78 -16.32 5.48
CA ARG A 2 0.93 -17.32 6.46
C ARG A 2 2.37 -17.63 6.76
N LYS A 3 2.71 -17.69 8.02
CA LYS A 3 4.05 -18.03 8.40
C LYS A 3 4.01 -19.10 9.45
N GLU A 4 4.98 -19.97 9.42
CA GLU A 4 5.02 -21.04 10.38
C GLU A 4 6.19 -20.86 11.30
N TYR A 5 5.92 -20.94 12.57
CA TYR A 5 6.96 -20.80 13.56
C TYR A 5 7.03 -22.04 14.41
N ASN A 6 8.03 -22.15 15.21
CA ASN A 6 8.13 -23.30 16.09
C ASN A 6 6.95 -23.41 17.00
N GLN A 7 6.36 -22.30 17.35
CA GLN A 7 5.27 -22.34 18.26
C GLN A 7 3.93 -22.43 17.60
N GLY A 8 3.90 -22.44 16.31
CA GLY A 8 2.63 -22.51 15.63
C GLY A 8 2.66 -21.73 14.35
N THR A 9 1.47 -21.39 13.87
CA THR A 9 1.31 -20.74 12.60
C THR A 9 0.76 -19.36 12.79
N LEU A 10 1.25 -18.41 12.02
CA LEU A 10 0.72 -17.08 12.04
C LEU A 10 0.10 -16.82 10.69
N VAL A 11 -1.13 -16.35 10.68
CA VAL A 11 -1.79 -16.02 9.43
C VAL A 11 -2.18 -14.56 9.48
N ILE A 12 -1.75 -13.79 8.49
CA ILE A 12 -2.10 -12.40 8.42
C ILE A 12 -3.01 -12.25 7.22
N SER A 13 -4.21 -11.77 7.44
CA SER A 13 -5.15 -11.67 6.35
C SER A 13 -4.83 -10.46 5.51
N GLU A 14 -5.32 -10.46 4.28
CA GLU A 14 -5.07 -9.36 3.40
C GLU A 14 -5.68 -8.07 3.92
N SER A 15 -6.74 -8.16 4.67
CA SER A 15 -7.36 -6.95 5.18
C SER A 15 -6.45 -6.22 6.15
N VAL A 16 -5.54 -6.93 6.78
CA VAL A 16 -4.61 -6.29 7.68
C VAL A 16 -3.62 -5.48 6.88
N ILE A 17 -3.15 -6.04 5.78
CA ILE A 17 -2.22 -5.32 4.94
C ILE A 17 -2.91 -4.12 4.33
N ASP A 18 -4.16 -4.30 3.90
CA ASP A 18 -4.90 -3.21 3.31
C ASP A 18 -5.07 -2.07 4.32
N PHE A 19 -5.28 -2.41 5.55
CA PHE A 19 -5.46 -1.39 6.56
C PHE A 19 -4.17 -0.62 6.76
N ILE A 20 -3.06 -1.30 6.77
CA ILE A 20 -1.78 -0.64 6.92
C ILE A 20 -1.54 0.32 5.77
N VAL A 21 -1.87 -0.13 4.56
CA VAL A 21 -1.68 0.71 3.40
C VAL A 21 -2.60 1.92 3.49
N ASP A 22 -3.82 1.70 3.94
CA ASP A 22 -4.78 2.77 4.04
C ASP A 22 -4.26 3.86 4.97
N VAL A 23 -3.72 3.47 6.10
CA VAL A 23 -3.21 4.43 7.05
C VAL A 23 -1.99 5.13 6.47
N ALA A 24 -1.15 4.39 5.77
CA ALA A 24 0.03 4.98 5.18
C ALA A 24 -0.34 6.07 4.17
N VAL A 25 -1.39 5.82 3.41
CA VAL A 25 -1.82 6.81 2.45
C VAL A 25 -2.33 8.04 3.18
N LYS A 26 -3.11 7.84 4.21
CA LYS A 26 -3.65 8.96 4.94
C LYS A 26 -2.61 9.79 5.62
N GLU A 27 -1.51 9.20 5.92
CA GLU A 27 -0.46 9.94 6.57
C GLU A 27 0.58 10.54 5.63
N THR A 28 0.41 10.36 4.36
CA THR A 28 1.34 10.92 3.40
C THR A 28 0.72 12.20 2.87
N GLU A 29 1.41 13.31 3.07
CA GLU A 29 0.88 14.55 2.63
C GLU A 29 0.70 14.64 1.15
N GLY A 30 -0.36 15.25 0.70
CA GLY A 30 -0.60 15.44 -0.71
C GLY A 30 -1.26 14.27 -1.40
N VAL A 31 -1.54 13.20 -0.67
CA VAL A 31 -2.13 12.02 -1.27
C VAL A 31 -3.46 11.75 -0.61
N GLU A 32 -4.44 11.35 -1.40
CA GLU A 32 -5.71 10.97 -0.84
C GLU A 32 -6.18 9.70 -1.47
N LEU A 33 -6.86 8.90 -0.71
CA LEU A 33 -7.38 7.67 -1.25
C LEU A 33 -8.50 8.01 -2.18
N ILE A 34 -8.64 7.23 -3.21
CA ILE A 34 -9.73 7.42 -4.12
C ILE A 34 -10.98 7.16 -3.33
N VAL A 35 -11.89 8.03 -3.40
CA VAL A 35 -13.12 7.90 -2.70
C VAL A 35 -13.87 6.75 -3.20
N ALA A 36 -13.95 5.74 -2.49
CA ALA A 36 -14.65 4.60 -2.89
C ALA A 36 -14.82 3.79 -1.67
N PRO A 37 -15.68 2.84 -1.68
CA PRO A 37 -15.86 2.02 -0.54
C PRO A 37 -14.53 1.44 -0.23
N VAL A 38 -14.17 1.51 0.96
CA VAL A 38 -12.92 0.96 1.39
C VAL A 38 -12.65 -0.42 0.92
N LYS A 39 -13.62 -1.28 0.99
CA LYS A 39 -13.44 -2.58 0.53
C LYS A 39 -13.06 -2.63 -0.89
N HIS A 40 -13.62 -1.74 -1.69
CA HIS A 40 -13.32 -1.77 -3.08
C HIS A 40 -11.88 -1.39 -3.26
N THR A 41 -11.44 -0.43 -2.50
CA THR A 41 -10.07 -0.02 -2.60
C THR A 41 -9.15 -1.14 -2.18
N LEU A 42 -9.53 -1.85 -1.19
CA LEU A 42 -8.70 -2.94 -0.74
C LEU A 42 -8.46 -3.94 -1.82
N ARG A 43 -9.50 -4.25 -2.57
CA ARG A 43 -9.33 -5.18 -3.59
C ARG A 43 -8.31 -4.73 -4.57
N LYS A 44 -8.20 -3.46 -4.82
CA LYS A 44 -7.25 -3.00 -5.78
C LYS A 44 -5.88 -2.95 -5.19
N ILE A 45 -5.77 -2.83 -3.93
CA ILE A 45 -4.50 -2.81 -3.31
C ILE A 45 -3.83 -4.14 -3.27
N VAL A 46 -4.57 -5.13 -3.11
CA VAL A 46 -4.00 -6.44 -2.96
C VAL A 46 -3.43 -6.96 -4.23
N GLY A 47 -2.18 -7.07 -4.30
CA GLY A 47 -1.59 -7.71 -5.44
C GLY A 47 -0.53 -8.61 -4.92
N ILE A 48 -0.94 -9.57 -4.16
CA ILE A 48 0.00 -10.48 -3.60
C ILE A 48 0.43 -11.48 -4.61
N ARG A 49 1.68 -11.55 -4.87
CA ARG A 49 2.17 -12.43 -5.84
C ARG A 49 3.29 -13.24 -5.31
N LYS A 50 3.26 -14.47 -5.49
CA LYS A 50 4.33 -15.30 -5.07
C LYS A 50 5.34 -15.35 -6.14
N ARG A 51 6.58 -15.38 -5.76
CA ARG A 51 7.62 -15.47 -6.75
C ARG A 51 7.53 -16.82 -7.33
N ASN A 52 8.16 -16.97 -8.42
CA ASN A 52 8.16 -18.22 -9.09
C ASN A 52 8.68 -19.27 -8.18
N LYS A 53 7.94 -20.30 -8.02
CA LYS A 53 8.31 -21.32 -7.15
C LYS A 53 9.51 -22.05 -7.49
N SER A 54 9.80 -22.14 -8.72
CA SER A 54 10.92 -22.95 -9.08
C SER A 54 12.18 -22.42 -8.50
N GLN A 55 12.15 -21.27 -7.95
CA GLN A 55 13.33 -20.78 -7.38
C GLN A 55 13.55 -21.18 -6.00
N TYR A 56 12.70 -21.91 -5.46
CA TYR A 56 12.82 -22.29 -4.09
C TYR A 56 13.21 -23.70 -3.88
N GLU A 57 13.95 -24.23 -4.74
CA GLU A 57 14.30 -25.58 -4.57
C GLU A 57 15.09 -25.75 -3.33
N ASP A 58 15.73 -24.74 -2.86
CA ASP A 58 16.48 -24.95 -1.66
C ASP A 58 15.58 -24.78 -0.47
N GLY A 59 14.35 -24.58 -0.66
CA GLY A 59 13.45 -24.52 0.46
C GLY A 59 13.24 -23.15 1.03
N ILE A 60 13.90 -22.18 0.55
CA ILE A 60 13.71 -20.88 1.05
C ILE A 60 12.73 -20.15 0.24
N GLU A 61 11.57 -19.92 0.78
CA GLU A 61 10.57 -19.27 0.10
C GLU A 61 10.65 -17.83 0.23
N GLU A 62 10.88 -17.16 -0.80
CA GLU A 62 10.91 -15.75 -0.77
C GLU A 62 9.66 -15.24 -1.36
N THR A 63 8.73 -14.94 -0.57
CA THR A 63 7.47 -14.48 -1.05
C THR A 63 7.47 -13.00 -0.91
N GLY A 64 7.34 -12.32 -1.96
CA GLY A 64 7.30 -10.90 -1.90
C GLY A 64 5.90 -10.41 -2.20
N LEU A 65 5.58 -9.24 -1.65
CA LEU A 65 4.29 -8.66 -1.89
C LEU A 65 4.41 -7.66 -3.00
N SER A 66 3.46 -7.68 -3.90
CA SER A 66 3.40 -6.68 -4.94
C SER A 66 2.09 -5.97 -4.67
N LEU A 67 2.15 -4.74 -4.26
CA LEU A 67 0.97 -4.00 -3.88
C LEU A 67 0.62 -2.98 -4.95
N ARG A 68 -0.67 -2.66 -5.04
CA ARG A 68 -1.13 -1.71 -6.00
C ARG A 68 -2.11 -0.81 -5.32
N VAL A 69 -1.93 0.49 -5.43
CA VAL A 69 -2.82 1.40 -4.77
C VAL A 69 -3.17 2.52 -5.72
N GLU A 70 -4.44 2.90 -5.72
CA GLU A 70 -4.91 3.97 -6.58
C GLU A 70 -5.19 5.17 -5.72
N VAL A 71 -4.65 6.31 -6.09
CA VAL A 71 -4.77 7.47 -5.27
C VAL A 71 -5.04 8.70 -6.11
N ALA A 72 -5.42 9.74 -5.43
CA ALA A 72 -5.54 11.05 -6.02
C ALA A 72 -4.44 11.87 -5.40
N ILE A 73 -3.92 12.83 -6.13
CA ILE A 73 -2.85 13.66 -5.61
C ILE A 73 -3.36 15.07 -5.58
N ASP A 74 -2.99 15.83 -4.59
CA ASP A 74 -3.43 17.21 -4.48
C ASP A 74 -2.78 18.00 -5.60
N PHE A 75 -3.56 18.84 -6.22
CA PHE A 75 -3.05 19.66 -7.29
C PHE A 75 -1.98 20.56 -6.70
N GLY A 76 -0.86 20.63 -7.36
CA GLY A 76 0.24 21.42 -6.87
C GLY A 76 1.39 20.60 -6.36
N GLU A 77 1.14 19.35 -6.07
CA GLU A 77 2.21 18.50 -5.61
C GLU A 77 3.03 18.02 -6.80
N ILE A 78 4.25 17.69 -6.54
CA ILE A 78 5.09 17.13 -7.59
C ILE A 78 4.86 15.64 -7.56
N ILE A 79 4.12 15.15 -8.51
CA ILE A 79 3.66 13.77 -8.49
C ILE A 79 4.73 12.72 -8.26
N PRO A 80 5.82 12.71 -9.00
CA PRO A 80 6.80 11.65 -8.76
C PRO A 80 7.39 11.68 -7.36
N ILE A 81 7.58 12.84 -6.81
CA ILE A 81 8.16 12.94 -5.49
C ILE A 81 7.16 12.46 -4.44
N THR A 82 5.92 12.91 -4.58
CA THR A 82 4.91 12.52 -3.62
C THR A 82 4.69 11.02 -3.67
N CYS A 83 4.68 10.46 -4.87
CA CYS A 83 4.46 9.04 -4.99
C CYS A 83 5.65 8.23 -4.47
N PHE A 84 6.84 8.77 -4.63
CA PHE A 84 8.00 8.07 -4.11
C PHE A 84 7.91 8.01 -2.58
N MET A 85 7.49 9.10 -1.95
CA MET A 85 7.37 9.10 -0.53
C MET A 85 6.29 8.14 -0.07
N LEU A 86 5.22 8.05 -0.83
CA LEU A 86 4.16 7.13 -0.50
C LEU A 86 4.65 5.70 -0.62
N GLN A 87 5.37 5.39 -1.66
CA GLN A 87 5.86 4.05 -1.85
C GLN A 87 6.79 3.65 -0.72
N GLU A 88 7.63 4.56 -0.29
CA GLU A 88 8.52 4.26 0.80
C GLU A 88 7.76 4.06 2.08
N ARG A 89 6.77 4.86 2.33
CA ARG A 89 6.03 4.73 3.53
C ARG A 89 5.29 3.42 3.59
N ILE A 90 4.63 3.05 2.49
CA ILE A 90 3.89 1.82 2.45
C ILE A 90 4.83 0.64 2.65
N LYS A 91 5.93 0.64 1.94
CA LYS A 91 6.85 -0.45 2.05
C LYS A 91 7.36 -0.60 3.47
N ASN A 92 7.78 0.51 4.06
CA ASN A 92 8.32 0.45 5.40
C ASN A 92 7.29 0.01 6.43
N ASP A 93 6.10 0.53 6.34
CA ASP A 93 5.10 0.18 7.32
C ASP A 93 4.67 -1.28 7.19
N VAL A 94 4.45 -1.74 5.98
CA VAL A 94 4.02 -3.10 5.80
C VAL A 94 5.11 -4.06 6.24
N GLU A 95 6.34 -3.80 5.84
CA GLU A 95 7.41 -4.69 6.21
C GLU A 95 7.65 -4.69 7.72
N ARG A 96 7.58 -3.53 8.32
CA ARG A 96 7.84 -3.44 9.71
C ARG A 96 6.77 -4.14 10.54
N MET A 97 5.53 -4.00 10.15
CA MET A 97 4.48 -4.56 10.95
C MET A 97 4.18 -6.02 10.66
N THR A 98 4.45 -6.47 9.47
CA THR A 98 4.10 -7.84 9.13
C THR A 98 5.31 -8.77 9.01
N GLY A 99 6.46 -8.19 8.81
CA GLY A 99 7.62 -9.02 8.59
C GLY A 99 7.71 -9.57 7.19
N LEU A 100 6.77 -9.17 6.32
CA LEU A 100 6.78 -9.67 4.97
C LEU A 100 7.61 -8.74 4.11
N LYS A 101 8.13 -9.26 3.04
CA LYS A 101 8.93 -8.46 2.16
C LYS A 101 8.07 -7.84 1.09
N VAL A 102 8.20 -6.54 0.88
CA VAL A 102 7.43 -5.86 -0.14
C VAL A 102 8.36 -5.62 -1.31
N GLU A 103 8.04 -6.26 -2.43
CA GLU A 103 8.87 -6.13 -3.59
C GLU A 103 8.58 -4.89 -4.39
N GLU A 104 7.37 -4.51 -4.48
CA GLU A 104 7.03 -3.33 -5.22
C GLU A 104 5.73 -2.74 -4.74
N VAL A 105 5.61 -1.46 -4.88
CA VAL A 105 4.39 -0.77 -4.55
C VAL A 105 4.07 0.04 -5.78
N ASN A 106 3.02 -0.37 -6.48
CA ASN A 106 2.63 0.30 -7.70
C ASN A 106 1.57 1.32 -7.40
N VAL A 107 1.86 2.57 -7.66
CA VAL A 107 0.94 3.63 -7.35
C VAL A 107 0.35 4.14 -8.65
N ILE A 108 -0.96 4.18 -8.72
CA ILE A 108 -1.64 4.68 -9.88
C ILE A 108 -2.31 5.98 -9.49
N VAL A 109 -1.97 7.06 -10.15
CA VAL A 109 -2.55 8.34 -9.86
C VAL A 109 -3.67 8.53 -10.84
N ASN A 110 -4.92 8.47 -10.36
CA ASN A 110 -6.07 8.57 -11.21
C ASN A 110 -6.61 9.96 -11.38
N ARG A 111 -6.32 10.85 -10.47
CA ARG A 111 -6.81 12.19 -10.64
C ARG A 111 -6.13 13.16 -9.69
N LEU A 112 -6.30 14.41 -9.96
CA LEU A 112 -5.77 15.44 -9.10
C LEU A 112 -6.93 16.10 -8.40
N ILE A 113 -6.70 16.57 -7.21
CA ILE A 113 -7.73 17.18 -6.43
C ILE A 113 -7.35 18.60 -6.10
N LEU A 114 -8.25 19.52 -6.35
CA LEU A 114 -7.97 20.87 -5.96
C LEU A 114 -8.29 20.97 -4.49
N PRO A 115 -7.39 21.48 -3.71
CA PRO A 115 -7.64 21.56 -2.29
C PRO A 115 -8.80 22.50 -2.07
N VAL A 116 -9.62 22.12 -1.16
CA VAL A 116 -10.74 22.93 -0.86
C VAL A 116 -10.22 24.05 -0.04
N GLU A 117 -10.55 25.23 -0.44
CA GLU A 117 -10.09 26.31 0.30
C GLU A 117 -11.04 26.66 1.31
N GLU A 118 -10.83 26.23 2.45
CA GLU A 118 -11.74 26.53 3.47
C GLU A 118 -11.88 27.95 3.57
N GLY A 119 -10.90 28.67 3.34
CA GLY A 119 -11.03 30.03 3.47
C GLY A 119 -12.03 30.58 2.54
N ILE A 120 -12.17 29.97 1.45
CA ILE A 120 -13.06 30.39 0.53
C ILE A 120 -14.44 30.27 0.96
N GLU A 121 -14.77 29.15 1.41
CA GLU A 121 -16.07 28.97 1.80
C GLU A 121 -16.39 29.77 2.94
N ASN A 122 -15.49 30.21 3.65
CA ASN A 122 -15.78 30.98 4.74
C ASN A 122 -16.13 32.31 4.41
N ASP A 123 -15.89 32.74 3.33
CA ASP A 123 -16.17 34.04 3.05
C ASP A 123 -17.40 34.45 2.74
#